data_61a2b9da0f74236c8e0f00e04697d184
#
_entry.id   61a2b9da0f74236c8e0f00e04697d184
#
_cell.length_a   1.000
_cell.length_b   1.000
_cell.length_c   1.000
_cell.angle_alpha   90.00
_cell.angle_beta   90.00
_cell.angle_gamma   90.00
#
_symmetry.space_group_name_H-M   'P 1'
#
loop_
_entity.id
_entity.type
_entity.pdbx_description
1 polymer ?
#
loop_
_entity_poly.entity_id
_entity_poly.type
_entity_poly.pdbx_seq_one_letter_code
_entity_poly.pdbx_strand_id
1 'polypeptide(L)'
;MNIIYENSAGRRFSLYGDGLTFIDPMELHTWGWDYSLSNRITGYGGDAYDFARYPQTFDLELRMRGMNHAAFLQQVNTLHEITDADMIAGSPGRLYVDDQYLTCYLAVSGGQPKHPRNSNFMTRTVKVLAVEPYWCTPVSTTINPATDEESNENGKKYDGRYAYRYGTALSGKTIINSHYAAAPAIITFFGPVVNPSIIIAGVTYGVNITLTATDRLEIDQIRHKITKISETGVKTNAFNSRNKAYDIFTPIPTGSHQVIYSGDFVVTVTMIQQRSELRWTA
;
A
#
# COMPACT_ATOMS: atom_id res chain seq x y z
N MET A 1 16.07 -5.14 -10.98
CA MET A 1 14.63 -5.38 -11.10
C MET A 1 14.31 -6.76 -10.58
N ASN A 2 13.37 -6.88 -9.66
CA ASN A 2 12.93 -8.15 -9.08
C ASN A 2 11.40 -8.18 -9.13
N ILE A 3 10.81 -9.30 -9.61
CA ILE A 3 9.36 -9.45 -9.69
C ILE A 3 8.96 -10.67 -8.88
N ILE A 4 8.12 -10.43 -7.87
CA ILE A 4 7.72 -11.45 -6.90
C ILE A 4 6.21 -11.41 -6.73
N TYR A 5 5.57 -12.56 -6.74
CA TYR A 5 4.21 -12.69 -6.27
C TYR A 5 4.20 -13.14 -4.80
N GLU A 6 3.49 -12.42 -3.96
CA GLU A 6 3.23 -12.76 -2.57
C GLU A 6 1.74 -13.01 -2.40
N ASN A 7 1.39 -14.21 -1.96
CA ASN A 7 -0.01 -14.55 -1.74
C ASN A 7 -0.57 -13.93 -0.46
N SER A 8 -1.87 -14.04 -0.26
CA SER A 8 -2.58 -13.51 0.90
C SER A 8 -2.11 -14.06 2.25
N ALA A 9 -1.46 -15.24 2.25
CA ALA A 9 -0.85 -15.87 3.42
C ALA A 9 0.63 -15.50 3.62
N GLY A 10 1.21 -14.63 2.79
CA GLY A 10 2.59 -14.16 2.89
C GLY A 10 3.64 -15.10 2.26
N ARG A 11 3.23 -16.15 1.53
CA ARG A 11 4.16 -17.01 0.76
C ARG A 11 4.54 -16.30 -0.54
N ARG A 12 5.83 -16.38 -0.90
CA ARG A 12 6.40 -15.67 -2.04
C ARG A 12 6.85 -16.64 -3.13
N PHE A 13 6.67 -16.22 -4.38
CA PHE A 13 7.18 -16.89 -5.57
C PHE A 13 7.83 -15.86 -6.49
N SER A 14 9.10 -16.13 -6.87
CA SER A 14 9.81 -15.26 -7.83
C SER A 14 9.28 -15.51 -9.22
N LEU A 15 9.01 -14.42 -9.96
CA LEU A 15 8.63 -14.44 -11.36
C LEU A 15 9.75 -13.90 -12.25
N TYR A 16 10.71 -13.15 -11.66
CA TYR A 16 11.87 -12.59 -12.37
C TYR A 16 12.96 -12.21 -11.36
N GLY A 17 14.23 -12.48 -11.71
CA GLY A 17 15.38 -12.04 -10.92
C GLY A 17 16.13 -13.17 -10.21
N ASP A 18 15.57 -14.37 -10.11
CA ASP A 18 16.22 -15.56 -9.50
C ASP A 18 17.04 -16.39 -10.51
N GLY A 19 16.97 -16.06 -11.80
CA GLY A 19 17.62 -16.81 -12.89
C GLY A 19 16.94 -18.12 -13.26
N LEU A 20 15.87 -18.50 -12.57
CA LEU A 20 15.12 -19.74 -12.79
C LEU A 20 13.75 -19.46 -13.42
N THR A 21 13.19 -18.31 -13.13
CA THR A 21 11.90 -17.85 -13.64
C THR A 21 12.07 -16.55 -14.41
N PHE A 22 11.28 -16.37 -15.44
CA PHE A 22 11.31 -15.19 -16.30
C PHE A 22 9.92 -14.86 -16.82
N ILE A 23 9.52 -13.60 -16.65
CA ILE A 23 8.42 -12.95 -17.38
C ILE A 23 8.98 -11.73 -18.11
N ASP A 24 8.33 -11.31 -19.20
CA ASP A 24 8.68 -10.05 -19.82
C ASP A 24 8.08 -8.88 -19.01
N PRO A 25 8.90 -8.02 -18.40
CA PRO A 25 8.39 -6.87 -17.66
C PRO A 25 7.53 -5.93 -18.49
N MET A 26 7.72 -5.89 -19.82
CA MET A 26 6.93 -5.05 -20.72
C MET A 26 5.47 -5.50 -20.82
N GLU A 27 5.17 -6.77 -20.53
CA GLU A 27 3.79 -7.27 -20.45
C GLU A 27 3.00 -6.69 -19.27
N LEU A 28 3.67 -6.02 -18.32
CA LEU A 28 3.03 -5.34 -17.18
C LEU A 28 2.47 -3.94 -17.54
N HIS A 29 2.63 -3.48 -18.78
CA HIS A 29 2.19 -2.17 -19.28
C HIS A 29 1.02 -2.30 -20.27
N THR A 30 -0.16 -2.53 -19.76
CA THR A 30 -1.34 -2.70 -20.64
C THR A 30 -2.56 -1.91 -20.16
N TRP A 31 -2.33 -0.80 -19.46
CA TRP A 31 -3.39 -0.14 -18.70
C TRP A 31 -3.98 1.06 -19.45
N GLY A 32 -5.30 1.07 -19.59
CA GLY A 32 -6.06 2.17 -20.16
C GLY A 32 -6.95 2.87 -19.12
N TRP A 33 -7.34 4.10 -19.43
CA TRP A 33 -8.45 4.79 -18.81
C TRP A 33 -9.70 4.57 -19.63
N ASP A 34 -10.81 4.22 -18.98
CA ASP A 34 -12.14 4.27 -19.57
C ASP A 34 -12.70 5.66 -19.37
N TYR A 35 -13.39 6.17 -20.38
CA TYR A 35 -13.99 7.49 -20.37
C TYR A 35 -15.22 7.55 -21.28
N SER A 36 -16.11 8.48 -21.01
CA SER A 36 -17.26 8.82 -21.86
C SER A 36 -16.97 10.05 -22.68
N LEU A 37 -17.44 10.07 -23.92
CA LEU A 37 -17.33 11.21 -24.83
C LEU A 37 -18.71 11.74 -25.18
N SER A 38 -18.89 13.06 -25.10
CA SER A 38 -20.03 13.74 -25.70
C SER A 38 -19.59 14.63 -26.85
N ASN A 39 -20.23 14.49 -28.00
CA ASN A 39 -19.98 15.36 -29.13
C ASN A 39 -20.76 16.68 -28.98
N ARG A 40 -20.13 17.79 -29.33
CA ARG A 40 -20.83 19.07 -29.41
C ARG A 40 -21.81 19.07 -30.57
N ILE A 41 -23.03 19.54 -30.32
CA ILE A 41 -24.07 19.58 -31.34
C ILE A 41 -23.72 20.60 -32.42
N THR A 42 -23.00 21.66 -32.06
CA THR A 42 -22.58 22.71 -33.00
C THR A 42 -21.07 22.91 -32.90
N GLY A 43 -20.35 22.77 -34.00
CA GLY A 43 -18.92 22.98 -34.08
C GLY A 43 -18.11 21.69 -34.09
N TYR A 44 -16.80 21.83 -33.89
CA TYR A 44 -15.86 20.71 -33.86
C TYR A 44 -15.50 20.33 -32.42
N GLY A 45 -15.29 19.04 -32.18
CA GLY A 45 -14.83 18.51 -30.92
C GLY A 45 -15.94 18.00 -30.00
N GLY A 46 -15.56 17.62 -28.79
CA GLY A 46 -16.42 17.06 -27.75
C GLY A 46 -15.81 17.26 -26.36
N ASP A 47 -16.53 16.83 -25.35
CA ASP A 47 -16.06 16.83 -23.98
C ASP A 47 -15.91 15.41 -23.48
N ALA A 48 -14.76 15.12 -22.80
CA ALA A 48 -14.50 13.84 -22.18
C ALA A 48 -14.82 13.91 -20.68
N TYR A 49 -15.53 12.92 -20.18
CA TYR A 49 -15.98 12.86 -18.78
C TYR A 49 -16.03 11.40 -18.31
N ASP A 50 -16.34 11.18 -17.01
CA ASP A 50 -16.46 9.87 -16.38
C ASP A 50 -15.18 9.00 -16.53
N PHE A 51 -14.03 9.63 -16.29
CA PHE A 51 -12.77 8.88 -16.29
C PHE A 51 -12.79 7.86 -15.16
N ALA A 52 -12.70 6.58 -15.52
CA ALA A 52 -12.73 5.46 -14.59
C ALA A 52 -11.64 4.43 -14.92
N ARG A 53 -11.31 3.60 -13.92
CA ARG A 53 -10.46 2.43 -14.10
C ARG A 53 -11.16 1.25 -13.46
N TYR A 54 -11.48 0.29 -14.29
CA TYR A 54 -12.13 -0.95 -13.85
C TYR A 54 -11.09 -2.04 -13.58
N PRO A 55 -11.45 -3.08 -12.79
CA PRO A 55 -10.63 -4.28 -12.68
C PRO A 55 -10.22 -4.79 -14.05
N GLN A 56 -8.96 -5.15 -14.20
CA GLN A 56 -8.40 -5.56 -15.49
C GLN A 56 -7.79 -6.94 -15.41
N THR A 57 -7.76 -7.62 -16.57
CA THR A 57 -7.09 -8.90 -16.72
C THR A 57 -6.10 -8.80 -17.85
N PHE A 58 -4.91 -9.36 -17.63
CA PHE A 58 -3.89 -9.48 -18.66
C PHE A 58 -3.13 -10.79 -18.50
N ASP A 59 -2.51 -11.23 -19.57
CA ASP A 59 -1.78 -12.50 -19.61
C ASP A 59 -0.28 -12.21 -19.56
N LEU A 60 0.45 -13.00 -18.77
CA LEU A 60 1.91 -13.01 -18.69
C LEU A 60 2.44 -14.34 -19.21
N GLU A 61 3.45 -14.32 -20.05
CA GLU A 61 4.18 -15.53 -20.43
C GLU A 61 5.28 -15.83 -19.39
N LEU A 62 5.01 -16.80 -18.53
CA LEU A 62 5.97 -17.27 -17.52
C LEU A 62 6.83 -18.40 -18.09
N ARG A 63 8.13 -18.20 -18.13
CA ARG A 63 9.13 -19.20 -18.44
C ARG A 63 9.78 -19.68 -17.17
N MET A 64 9.82 -21.00 -16.98
CA MET A 64 10.35 -21.62 -15.79
C MET A 64 11.44 -22.62 -16.16
N ARG A 65 12.54 -22.64 -15.41
CA ARG A 65 13.65 -23.57 -15.58
C ARG A 65 14.08 -24.12 -14.23
N GLY A 66 14.29 -25.44 -14.15
CA GLY A 66 14.87 -26.07 -12.97
C GLY A 66 16.32 -26.51 -13.21
N MET A 67 17.14 -26.53 -12.17
CA MET A 67 18.50 -27.07 -12.23
C MET A 67 18.49 -28.57 -12.54
N ASN A 68 17.48 -29.27 -12.06
CA ASN A 68 17.17 -30.66 -12.35
C ASN A 68 15.65 -30.87 -12.41
N HIS A 69 15.23 -32.08 -12.82
CA HIS A 69 13.80 -32.37 -13.00
C HIS A 69 13.00 -32.28 -11.70
N ALA A 70 13.56 -32.75 -10.58
CA ALA A 70 12.89 -32.65 -9.27
C ALA A 70 12.68 -31.21 -8.81
N ALA A 71 13.71 -30.37 -8.92
CA ALA A 71 13.62 -28.93 -8.60
C ALA A 71 12.62 -28.21 -9.52
N PHE A 72 12.59 -28.56 -10.80
CA PHE A 72 11.60 -28.03 -11.75
C PHE A 72 10.17 -28.38 -11.35
N LEU A 73 9.88 -29.64 -11.03
CA LEU A 73 8.55 -30.07 -10.58
C LEU A 73 8.14 -29.39 -9.27
N GLN A 74 9.09 -29.23 -8.35
CA GLN A 74 8.84 -28.50 -7.11
C GLN A 74 8.43 -27.05 -7.35
N GLN A 75 9.10 -26.33 -8.25
CA GLN A 75 8.72 -24.96 -8.62
C GLN A 75 7.32 -24.89 -9.22
N VAL A 76 6.99 -25.82 -10.12
CA VAL A 76 5.65 -25.89 -10.73
C VAL A 76 4.58 -26.12 -9.66
N ASN A 77 4.80 -27.07 -8.74
CA ASN A 77 3.86 -27.35 -7.65
C ASN A 77 3.73 -26.12 -6.70
N THR A 78 4.85 -25.49 -6.36
CA THR A 78 4.85 -24.28 -5.51
C THR A 78 4.05 -23.12 -6.13
N LEU A 79 4.19 -22.91 -7.44
CA LEU A 79 3.40 -21.92 -8.15
C LEU A 79 1.90 -22.21 -8.01
N HIS A 80 1.47 -23.45 -8.28
CA HIS A 80 0.07 -23.84 -8.15
C HIS A 80 -0.45 -23.68 -6.71
N GLU A 81 0.29 -24.19 -5.72
CA GLU A 81 -0.10 -24.06 -4.32
C GLU A 81 -0.30 -22.60 -3.87
N ILE A 82 0.58 -21.71 -4.31
CA ILE A 82 0.52 -20.29 -3.95
C ILE A 82 -0.65 -19.59 -4.63
N THR A 83 -0.90 -19.88 -5.91
CA THR A 83 -1.97 -19.25 -6.68
C THR A 83 -3.35 -19.78 -6.30
N ASP A 84 -3.49 -21.10 -6.11
CA ASP A 84 -4.75 -21.74 -5.76
C ASP A 84 -5.18 -21.35 -4.33
N ALA A 85 -4.22 -21.18 -3.42
CA ALA A 85 -4.52 -20.73 -2.05
C ALA A 85 -5.28 -19.40 -2.02
N ASP A 86 -4.89 -18.43 -2.84
CA ASP A 86 -5.56 -17.12 -2.92
C ASP A 86 -6.96 -17.24 -3.53
N MET A 87 -7.09 -18.07 -4.56
CA MET A 87 -8.39 -18.32 -5.20
C MET A 87 -9.38 -18.96 -4.24
N ILE A 88 -8.95 -19.97 -3.49
CA ILE A 88 -9.77 -20.68 -2.49
C ILE A 88 -10.12 -19.75 -1.32
N ALA A 89 -9.15 -18.95 -0.87
CA ALA A 89 -9.35 -17.99 0.22
C ALA A 89 -10.21 -16.79 -0.17
N GLY A 90 -10.42 -16.55 -1.48
CA GLY A 90 -11.10 -15.36 -2.00
C GLY A 90 -10.40 -14.04 -1.61
N SER A 91 -9.09 -14.10 -1.39
CA SER A 91 -8.28 -12.96 -0.94
C SER A 91 -7.13 -12.75 -1.92
N PRO A 92 -7.02 -11.55 -2.55
CA PRO A 92 -5.96 -11.30 -3.52
C PRO A 92 -4.59 -11.22 -2.85
N GLY A 93 -3.58 -11.70 -3.57
CA GLY A 93 -2.19 -11.47 -3.25
C GLY A 93 -1.67 -10.14 -3.80
N ARG A 94 -0.34 -10.01 -3.87
CA ARG A 94 0.34 -8.83 -4.39
C ARG A 94 1.44 -9.23 -5.34
N LEU A 95 1.45 -8.61 -6.51
CA LEU A 95 2.54 -8.69 -7.47
C LEU A 95 3.48 -7.52 -7.21
N TYR A 96 4.67 -7.80 -6.69
CA TYR A 96 5.71 -6.80 -6.43
C TYR A 96 6.62 -6.66 -7.65
N VAL A 97 6.94 -5.41 -7.96
CA VAL A 97 8.01 -5.04 -8.88
C VAL A 97 8.89 -4.03 -8.13
N ASP A 98 10.04 -4.49 -7.66
CA ASP A 98 10.93 -3.75 -6.76
C ASP A 98 10.18 -3.23 -5.52
N ASP A 99 9.97 -1.91 -5.40
CA ASP A 99 9.29 -1.22 -4.29
C ASP A 99 7.78 -1.00 -4.51
N GLN A 100 7.27 -1.37 -5.69
CA GLN A 100 5.87 -1.19 -6.07
C GLN A 100 5.11 -2.50 -6.04
N TYR A 101 3.81 -2.44 -5.78
CA TYR A 101 2.97 -3.63 -5.84
C TYR A 101 1.61 -3.36 -6.49
N LEU A 102 1.06 -4.43 -7.06
CA LEU A 102 -0.26 -4.50 -7.62
C LEU A 102 -1.08 -5.54 -6.85
N THR A 103 -2.28 -5.18 -6.37
CA THR A 103 -3.20 -6.14 -5.73
C THR A 103 -3.93 -6.96 -6.79
N CYS A 104 -3.64 -8.26 -6.86
CA CYS A 104 -4.16 -9.12 -7.91
C CYS A 104 -4.26 -10.59 -7.50
N TYR A 105 -5.00 -11.37 -8.28
CA TYR A 105 -4.88 -12.82 -8.29
C TYR A 105 -4.02 -13.27 -9.47
N LEU A 106 -3.24 -14.31 -9.28
CA LEU A 106 -2.61 -15.03 -10.38
C LEU A 106 -3.39 -16.30 -10.67
N ALA A 107 -4.01 -16.37 -11.84
CA ALA A 107 -4.64 -17.58 -12.32
C ALA A 107 -3.70 -18.30 -13.29
N VAL A 108 -3.23 -19.46 -12.90
CA VAL A 108 -2.48 -20.31 -13.81
C VAL A 108 -3.45 -20.88 -14.84
N SER A 109 -3.53 -20.22 -15.99
CA SER A 109 -4.51 -20.50 -17.04
C SER A 109 -4.39 -21.94 -17.56
N GLY A 110 -5.56 -22.53 -17.94
CA GLY A 110 -5.69 -23.89 -18.45
C GLY A 110 -5.06 -24.16 -19.82
N GLY A 111 -4.22 -23.28 -20.34
CA GLY A 111 -3.44 -23.53 -21.55
C GLY A 111 -2.49 -24.72 -21.36
N GLN A 112 -2.29 -25.52 -22.41
CA GLN A 112 -1.29 -26.61 -22.34
C GLN A 112 0.10 -26.01 -22.18
N PRO A 113 0.86 -26.42 -21.14
CA PRO A 113 2.21 -25.96 -20.97
C PRO A 113 3.08 -26.42 -22.15
N LYS A 114 3.79 -25.49 -22.77
CA LYS A 114 4.77 -25.82 -23.80
C LYS A 114 6.05 -26.26 -23.15
N HIS A 115 6.30 -27.55 -23.10
CA HIS A 115 7.57 -28.10 -22.64
C HIS A 115 8.04 -29.24 -23.59
N PRO A 116 9.31 -29.31 -23.90
CA PRO A 116 9.87 -30.45 -24.59
C PRO A 116 9.81 -31.70 -23.69
N ARG A 117 9.60 -32.86 -24.29
CA ARG A 117 9.57 -34.16 -23.56
C ARG A 117 10.88 -34.32 -22.77
N ASN A 118 10.81 -34.61 -21.47
CA ASN A 118 11.95 -34.78 -20.56
C ASN A 118 12.82 -33.51 -20.34
N SER A 119 12.29 -32.32 -20.47
CA SER A 119 13.05 -31.12 -20.20
C SER A 119 12.74 -30.54 -18.82
N ASN A 120 13.73 -29.83 -18.26
CA ASN A 120 13.60 -29.05 -17.03
C ASN A 120 13.13 -27.61 -17.32
N PHE A 121 12.39 -27.41 -18.39
CA PHE A 121 11.95 -26.11 -18.87
C PHE A 121 10.50 -26.17 -19.29
N MET A 122 9.74 -25.11 -18.98
CA MET A 122 8.35 -24.93 -19.37
C MET A 122 8.06 -23.46 -19.63
N THR A 123 7.24 -23.19 -20.63
CA THR A 123 6.59 -21.90 -20.83
C THR A 123 5.10 -22.05 -20.55
N ARG A 124 4.53 -21.14 -19.77
CA ARG A 124 3.12 -21.17 -19.41
C ARG A 124 2.54 -19.76 -19.37
N THR A 125 1.30 -19.61 -19.80
CA THR A 125 0.55 -18.37 -19.63
C THR A 125 -0.04 -18.31 -18.23
N VAL A 126 0.17 -17.21 -17.54
CA VAL A 126 -0.42 -16.88 -16.24
C VAL A 126 -1.28 -15.65 -16.43
N LYS A 127 -2.54 -15.77 -16.06
CA LYS A 127 -3.48 -14.64 -16.11
C LYS A 127 -3.42 -13.87 -14.81
N VAL A 128 -3.19 -12.57 -14.90
CA VAL A 128 -3.26 -11.64 -13.78
C VAL A 128 -4.64 -11.01 -13.77
N LEU A 129 -5.35 -11.15 -12.65
CA LEU A 129 -6.62 -10.47 -12.39
C LEU A 129 -6.37 -9.33 -11.41
N ALA A 130 -6.14 -8.14 -11.92
CA ALA A 130 -5.93 -6.95 -11.12
C ALA A 130 -7.27 -6.43 -10.60
N VAL A 131 -7.54 -6.66 -9.33
CA VAL A 131 -8.78 -6.26 -8.67
C VAL A 131 -8.77 -4.76 -8.39
N GLU A 132 -7.61 -4.26 -7.96
CA GLU A 132 -7.34 -2.84 -7.76
C GLU A 132 -6.36 -2.39 -8.85
N PRO A 133 -6.81 -1.68 -9.90
CA PRO A 133 -6.01 -1.40 -11.09
C PRO A 133 -5.02 -0.25 -10.86
N TYR A 134 -4.25 -0.31 -9.78
CA TYR A 134 -3.25 0.69 -9.42
C TYR A 134 -1.97 0.02 -8.96
N TRP A 135 -0.85 0.52 -9.47
CA TRP A 135 0.46 0.27 -8.88
C TRP A 135 0.65 1.14 -7.65
N CYS A 136 0.91 0.53 -6.54
CA CYS A 136 1.02 1.16 -5.24
C CYS A 136 2.46 1.23 -4.78
N THR A 137 2.94 2.41 -4.41
CA THR A 137 4.25 2.61 -3.76
C THR A 137 4.01 3.07 -2.33
N PRO A 138 4.32 2.25 -1.30
CA PRO A 138 4.21 2.66 0.09
C PRO A 138 5.36 3.58 0.47
N VAL A 139 5.04 4.73 1.06
CA VAL A 139 6.00 5.69 1.62
C VAL A 139 5.69 5.87 3.09
N SER A 140 6.55 5.34 3.96
CA SER A 140 6.35 5.35 5.42
C SER A 140 7.15 6.45 6.09
N THR A 141 6.51 7.19 6.99
CA THR A 141 7.13 8.17 7.87
C THR A 141 6.74 7.83 9.31
N THR A 142 7.74 7.56 10.15
CA THR A 142 7.52 7.32 11.58
C THR A 142 7.82 8.59 12.36
N ILE A 143 6.90 8.95 13.24
CA ILE A 143 6.98 10.10 14.12
C ILE A 143 7.11 9.56 15.54
N ASN A 144 8.26 9.81 16.17
CA ASN A 144 8.52 9.42 17.55
C ASN A 144 8.01 10.48 18.52
N PRO A 145 7.76 10.14 19.78
CA PRO A 145 7.44 11.11 20.82
C PRO A 145 8.46 12.25 20.86
N ALA A 146 7.99 13.44 21.22
CA ALA A 146 8.89 14.55 21.49
C ALA A 146 9.76 14.22 22.71
N THR A 147 11.08 14.25 22.58
CA THR A 147 11.97 14.20 23.73
C THR A 147 12.08 15.59 24.35
N ASP A 148 12.21 15.66 25.68
CA ASP A 148 12.34 16.96 26.39
C ASP A 148 13.52 17.81 25.86
N GLU A 149 14.49 17.20 25.22
CA GLU A 149 15.65 17.88 24.61
C GLU A 149 15.30 18.62 23.31
N GLU A 150 14.35 18.11 22.50
CA GLU A 150 13.89 18.79 21.29
C GLU A 150 13.00 20.01 21.59
N SER A 151 12.42 20.08 22.78
CA SER A 151 11.57 21.20 23.22
C SER A 151 12.35 22.46 23.63
N ASN A 152 13.68 22.36 23.79
CA ASN A 152 14.51 23.44 24.35
C ASN A 152 15.29 24.29 23.35
N GLU A 153 15.44 23.88 22.09
CA GLU A 153 16.35 24.58 21.16
C GLU A 153 15.75 25.82 20.48
N ASN A 154 14.44 26.02 20.44
CA ASN A 154 13.84 27.18 19.78
C ASN A 154 12.83 28.00 20.61
N GLY A 155 12.66 27.71 21.89
CA GLY A 155 11.85 28.53 22.78
C GLY A 155 12.64 29.72 23.28
N LYS A 156 12.31 30.97 22.90
CA LYS A 156 12.88 32.16 23.55
C LYS A 156 12.54 32.11 25.03
N LYS A 157 13.55 31.82 25.87
CA LYS A 157 13.48 32.04 27.32
C LYS A 157 13.47 33.55 27.57
N TYR A 158 12.34 34.07 28.00
CA TYR A 158 12.31 35.38 28.64
C TYR A 158 12.67 35.22 30.12
N ASP A 159 13.77 35.81 30.53
CA ASP A 159 14.28 35.76 31.89
C ASP A 159 13.31 36.48 32.84
N GLY A 160 12.75 35.75 33.76
CA GLY A 160 12.37 36.18 35.12
C GLY A 160 11.03 36.85 35.36
N ARG A 161 10.14 37.19 34.44
CA ARG A 161 8.87 37.90 34.74
C ARG A 161 7.56 37.39 34.17
N TYR A 162 7.56 36.45 33.27
CA TYR A 162 6.33 35.86 32.72
C TYR A 162 6.41 34.36 32.70
N ALA A 163 5.62 33.68 33.53
CA ALA A 163 5.51 32.22 33.61
C ALA A 163 4.70 31.64 32.44
N TYR A 164 4.73 32.28 31.27
CA TYR A 164 4.12 31.76 30.03
C TYR A 164 5.18 31.11 29.17
N ARG A 165 5.16 29.79 29.11
CA ARG A 165 5.84 29.06 28.04
C ARG A 165 5.02 29.25 26.78
N TYR A 166 5.45 30.15 25.91
CA TYR A 166 4.98 30.16 24.51
C TYR A 166 5.69 29.02 23.79
N GLY A 167 4.95 27.97 23.56
CA GLY A 167 5.42 26.82 22.82
C GLY A 167 5.01 25.55 23.53
N THR A 168 3.75 25.12 23.38
CA THR A 168 3.53 23.70 23.31
C THR A 168 4.44 23.23 22.18
N ALA A 169 5.38 22.32 22.49
CA ALA A 169 6.18 21.65 21.48
C ALA A 169 5.23 20.84 20.61
N LEU A 170 4.65 21.50 19.63
CA LEU A 170 4.07 20.85 18.47
C LEU A 170 5.27 20.24 17.80
N SER A 171 5.41 18.92 17.85
CA SER A 171 6.53 18.25 17.19
C SER A 171 6.51 18.70 15.73
N GLY A 172 7.51 19.50 15.36
CA GLY A 172 7.61 20.12 14.05
C GLY A 172 7.93 19.11 12.94
N LYS A 173 7.40 17.88 13.05
CA LYS A 173 7.61 16.85 12.04
C LYS A 173 6.69 17.09 10.86
N THR A 174 7.27 16.95 9.70
CA THR A 174 6.64 17.21 8.42
C THR A 174 6.49 15.91 7.65
N ILE A 175 5.31 15.68 7.09
CA ILE A 175 5.06 14.61 6.13
C ILE A 175 5.03 15.24 4.75
N ILE A 176 5.76 14.63 3.82
CA ILE A 176 5.85 15.10 2.44
C ILE A 176 5.19 14.08 1.52
N ASN A 177 4.07 14.47 0.91
CA ASN A 177 3.48 13.72 -0.20
C ASN A 177 4.01 14.30 -1.52
N SER A 178 5.05 13.68 -2.06
CA SER A 178 5.67 14.07 -3.35
C SER A 178 4.91 13.55 -4.57
N HIS A 179 3.78 12.85 -4.35
CA HIS A 179 2.96 12.33 -5.44
C HIS A 179 2.15 13.45 -6.11
N TYR A 180 1.79 13.26 -7.40
CA TYR A 180 0.96 14.22 -8.16
C TYR A 180 -0.50 14.26 -7.72
N ALA A 181 -0.96 13.29 -6.92
CA ALA A 181 -2.32 13.20 -6.41
C ALA A 181 -2.33 12.99 -4.88
N ALA A 182 -3.48 13.24 -4.26
CA ALA A 182 -3.68 12.89 -2.85
C ALA A 182 -3.49 11.38 -2.66
N ALA A 183 -2.76 10.99 -1.61
CA ALA A 183 -2.42 9.60 -1.32
C ALA A 183 -3.22 9.09 -0.11
N PRO A 184 -3.99 8.00 -0.25
CA PRO A 184 -4.56 7.35 0.91
C PRO A 184 -3.44 6.80 1.79
N ALA A 185 -3.68 6.72 3.10
CA ALA A 185 -2.67 6.29 4.06
C ALA A 185 -3.17 5.17 4.97
N ILE A 186 -2.22 4.39 5.47
CA ILE A 186 -2.39 3.53 6.63
C ILE A 186 -1.72 4.24 7.79
N ILE A 187 -2.52 4.66 8.79
CA ILE A 187 -2.02 5.36 9.97
C ILE A 187 -2.02 4.38 11.12
N THR A 188 -0.83 4.11 11.68
CA THR A 188 -0.64 3.18 12.78
C THR A 188 -0.22 3.92 14.04
N PHE A 189 -1.05 3.86 15.07
CA PHE A 189 -0.77 4.37 16.40
C PHE A 189 -0.25 3.25 17.28
N PHE A 190 0.81 3.53 18.03
CA PHE A 190 1.38 2.60 19.00
C PHE A 190 1.08 3.06 20.41
N GLY A 191 0.68 2.12 21.27
CA GLY A 191 0.44 2.41 22.69
C GLY A 191 1.74 2.58 23.49
N PRO A 192 1.64 3.06 24.76
CA PRO A 192 0.40 3.33 25.47
C PRO A 192 -0.17 4.72 25.11
N VAL A 193 -1.46 4.82 24.85
CA VAL A 193 -2.13 6.10 24.56
C VAL A 193 -3.65 6.00 24.75
N VAL A 194 -4.27 7.09 25.19
CA VAL A 194 -5.72 7.23 25.32
C VAL A 194 -6.21 8.21 24.28
N ASN A 195 -7.19 7.78 23.49
CA ASN A 195 -7.78 8.56 22.39
C ASN A 195 -6.75 9.15 21.41
N PRO A 196 -5.93 8.29 20.76
CA PRO A 196 -4.90 8.76 19.85
C PRO A 196 -5.49 9.60 18.73
N SER A 197 -4.84 10.72 18.43
CA SER A 197 -5.21 11.59 17.32
C SER A 197 -4.01 12.36 16.79
N ILE A 198 -3.99 12.57 15.47
CA ILE A 198 -3.04 13.45 14.77
C ILE A 198 -3.79 14.34 13.80
N ILE A 199 -3.24 15.51 13.50
CA ILE A 199 -3.77 16.42 12.49
C ILE A 199 -2.72 16.54 11.38
N ILE A 200 -3.13 16.26 10.15
CA ILE A 200 -2.31 16.40 8.94
C ILE A 200 -3.12 17.20 7.92
N ALA A 201 -2.55 18.24 7.35
CA ALA A 201 -3.22 19.10 6.37
C ALA A 201 -4.60 19.63 6.85
N GLY A 202 -4.77 19.88 8.15
CA GLY A 202 -6.03 20.34 8.74
C GLY A 202 -7.08 19.26 8.98
N VAL A 203 -6.82 18.00 8.60
CA VAL A 203 -7.71 16.87 8.86
C VAL A 203 -7.27 16.14 10.12
N THR A 204 -8.22 15.87 11.02
CA THR A 204 -7.97 15.12 12.26
C THR A 204 -8.23 13.64 12.06
N TYR A 205 -7.19 12.84 12.26
CA TYR A 205 -7.25 11.37 12.27
C TYR A 205 -7.21 10.89 13.71
N GLY A 206 -8.35 10.52 14.25
CA GLY A 206 -8.45 10.16 15.67
C GLY A 206 -9.48 9.09 15.96
N VAL A 207 -9.20 8.28 16.99
CA VAL A 207 -10.07 7.19 17.43
C VAL A 207 -10.20 7.22 18.94
N ASN A 208 -11.42 7.12 19.47
CA ASN A 208 -11.73 7.12 20.90
C ASN A 208 -11.55 5.71 21.49
N ILE A 209 -10.31 5.35 21.76
CA ILE A 209 -9.93 4.03 22.29
C ILE A 209 -8.68 4.14 23.16
N THR A 210 -8.55 3.23 24.12
CA THR A 210 -7.32 3.11 24.93
C THR A 210 -6.46 1.97 24.39
N LEU A 211 -5.20 2.28 24.11
CA LEU A 211 -4.16 1.32 23.72
C LEU A 211 -3.21 1.10 24.89
N THR A 212 -2.93 -0.16 25.21
CA THR A 212 -1.87 -0.53 26.17
C THR A 212 -0.50 -0.46 25.48
N ALA A 213 0.60 -0.62 26.22
CA ALA A 213 1.96 -0.44 25.71
C ALA A 213 2.30 -1.34 24.49
N THR A 214 1.66 -2.49 24.38
CA THR A 214 1.91 -3.48 23.32
C THR A 214 0.85 -3.49 22.23
N ASP A 215 -0.24 -2.72 22.42
CA ASP A 215 -1.32 -2.61 21.43
C ASP A 215 -0.93 -1.64 20.31
N ARG A 216 -1.48 -1.89 19.12
CA ARG A 216 -1.45 -0.94 18.01
C ARG A 216 -2.82 -0.78 17.37
N LEU A 217 -3.08 0.39 16.83
CA LEU A 217 -4.31 0.72 16.11
C LEU A 217 -3.97 1.12 14.69
N GLU A 218 -4.58 0.48 13.72
CA GLU A 218 -4.41 0.76 12.30
C GLU A 218 -5.69 1.40 11.73
N ILE A 219 -5.56 2.58 11.12
CA ILE A 219 -6.59 3.21 10.27
C ILE A 219 -6.17 2.97 8.82
N ASP A 220 -6.90 2.12 8.11
CA ASP A 220 -6.69 1.84 6.69
C ASP A 220 -7.70 2.66 5.87
N GLN A 221 -7.21 3.70 5.21
CA GLN A 221 -8.04 4.59 4.40
C GLN A 221 -8.50 3.95 3.09
N ILE A 222 -7.74 2.97 2.56
CA ILE A 222 -8.10 2.30 1.31
C ILE A 222 -9.28 1.36 1.52
N ARG A 223 -9.22 0.57 2.61
CA ARG A 223 -10.27 -0.42 2.92
C ARG A 223 -11.35 0.12 3.83
N HIS A 224 -11.23 1.38 4.27
CA HIS A 224 -12.13 2.03 5.24
C HIS A 224 -12.30 1.18 6.51
N LYS A 225 -11.18 0.69 7.05
CA LYS A 225 -11.16 -0.16 8.26
C LYS A 225 -10.35 0.47 9.37
N ILE A 226 -10.79 0.21 10.60
CA ILE A 226 -10.05 0.54 11.81
C ILE A 226 -9.89 -0.73 12.61
N THR A 227 -8.65 -1.13 12.85
CA THR A 227 -8.34 -2.40 13.48
C THR A 227 -7.42 -2.18 14.66
N LYS A 228 -7.85 -2.58 15.86
CA LYS A 228 -6.97 -2.71 17.02
C LYS A 228 -6.29 -4.08 16.96
N ILE A 229 -4.99 -4.12 17.14
CA ILE A 229 -4.18 -5.33 17.14
C ILE A 229 -3.49 -5.42 18.50
N SER A 230 -3.78 -6.49 19.24
CA SER A 230 -3.16 -6.76 20.54
C SER A 230 -1.74 -7.32 20.38
N GLU A 231 -1.02 -7.43 21.48
CA GLU A 231 0.30 -8.07 21.58
C GLU A 231 0.31 -9.49 20.97
N THR A 232 -0.74 -10.26 21.22
CA THR A 232 -0.90 -11.62 20.71
C THR A 232 -1.29 -11.69 19.23
N GLY A 233 -1.39 -10.53 18.53
CA GLY A 233 -1.78 -10.45 17.12
C GLY A 233 -3.29 -10.56 16.87
N VAL A 234 -4.11 -10.61 17.92
CA VAL A 234 -5.58 -10.65 17.78
C VAL A 234 -6.07 -9.33 17.21
N LYS A 235 -6.80 -9.40 16.11
CA LYS A 235 -7.38 -8.25 15.40
C LYS A 235 -8.82 -8.02 15.84
N THR A 236 -9.11 -6.83 16.36
CA THR A 236 -10.45 -6.41 16.77
C THR A 236 -10.91 -5.21 15.95
N ASN A 237 -12.13 -5.24 15.45
CA ASN A 237 -12.70 -4.13 14.71
C ASN A 237 -13.01 -2.95 15.67
N ALA A 238 -12.39 -1.80 15.44
CA ALA A 238 -12.56 -0.57 16.22
C ALA A 238 -13.28 0.54 15.42
N PHE A 239 -13.94 0.22 14.33
CA PHE A 239 -14.60 1.19 13.44
C PHE A 239 -15.62 2.09 14.15
N ASN A 240 -16.38 1.53 15.09
CA ASN A 240 -17.39 2.29 15.83
C ASN A 240 -16.79 3.30 16.83
N SER A 241 -15.52 3.11 17.21
CA SER A 241 -14.79 4.01 18.12
C SER A 241 -14.18 5.22 17.41
N ARG A 242 -14.35 5.36 16.08
CA ARG A 242 -13.83 6.52 15.36
C ARG A 242 -14.44 7.83 15.85
N ASN A 243 -13.69 8.89 15.80
CA ASN A 243 -14.25 10.24 16.01
C ASN A 243 -15.13 10.60 14.80
N LYS A 244 -16.44 10.64 15.02
CA LYS A 244 -17.44 10.88 13.97
C LYS A 244 -17.54 12.36 13.54
N ALA A 245 -16.86 13.25 14.22
CA ALA A 245 -16.81 14.67 13.86
C ALA A 245 -15.92 14.94 12.63
N TYR A 246 -15.04 13.99 12.29
CA TYR A 246 -14.07 14.13 11.21
C TYR A 246 -14.16 12.95 10.25
N ASP A 247 -13.86 13.22 8.98
CA ASP A 247 -13.66 12.15 8.00
C ASP A 247 -12.21 11.66 8.06
N ILE A 248 -12.02 10.59 8.85
CA ILE A 248 -10.69 9.99 9.08
C ILE A 248 -10.17 9.17 7.88
N PHE A 249 -10.96 9.03 6.82
CA PHE A 249 -10.58 8.32 5.60
C PHE A 249 -10.19 9.29 4.47
N THR A 250 -10.14 10.59 4.74
CA THR A 250 -9.68 11.59 3.77
C THR A 250 -8.21 11.35 3.42
N PRO A 251 -7.85 11.20 2.13
CA PRO A 251 -6.46 11.03 1.70
C PRO A 251 -5.60 12.26 2.01
N ILE A 252 -4.29 12.04 2.20
CA ILE A 252 -3.33 13.11 2.46
C ILE A 252 -3.04 13.85 1.14
N PRO A 253 -3.29 15.18 1.06
CA PRO A 253 -3.07 15.96 -0.15
C PRO A 253 -1.58 16.02 -0.54
N THR A 254 -1.31 16.47 -1.76
CA THR A 254 0.07 16.69 -2.26
C THR A 254 0.75 17.83 -1.52
N GLY A 255 2.07 17.76 -1.38
CA GLY A 255 2.88 18.80 -0.76
C GLY A 255 3.45 18.43 0.60
N SER A 256 3.92 19.44 1.31
CA SER A 256 4.55 19.32 2.63
C SER A 256 3.55 19.74 3.70
N HIS A 257 3.27 18.86 4.65
CA HIS A 257 2.27 19.07 5.69
C HIS A 257 2.88 18.89 7.07
N GLN A 258 2.69 19.89 7.91
CA GLN A 258 3.07 19.78 9.32
C GLN A 258 2.11 18.82 10.04
N VAL A 259 2.67 17.95 10.87
CA VAL A 259 1.90 17.06 11.74
C VAL A 259 1.75 17.68 13.10
N ILE A 260 0.51 17.77 13.56
CA ILE A 260 0.17 18.29 14.90
C ILE A 260 -0.39 17.14 15.73
N TYR A 261 0.23 16.85 16.87
CA TYR A 261 -0.23 15.81 17.80
C TYR A 261 0.30 16.11 19.22
N SER A 262 -0.17 15.38 20.24
CA SER A 262 0.22 15.59 21.66
C SER A 262 1.71 15.34 21.93
N GLY A 263 2.38 14.55 21.09
CA GLY A 263 3.80 14.23 21.29
C GLY A 263 4.09 13.04 22.20
N ASP A 264 3.07 12.38 22.75
CA ASP A 264 3.21 11.38 23.82
C ASP A 264 3.33 9.93 23.32
N PHE A 265 3.14 9.69 22.04
CA PHE A 265 3.12 8.35 21.44
C PHE A 265 3.82 8.29 20.09
N VAL A 266 4.15 7.07 19.65
CA VAL A 266 4.69 6.81 18.32
C VAL A 266 3.54 6.66 17.32
N VAL A 267 3.67 7.29 16.15
CA VAL A 267 2.76 7.10 15.04
C VAL A 267 3.53 6.87 13.74
N THR A 268 3.10 5.89 12.96
CA THR A 268 3.62 5.67 11.60
C THR A 268 2.52 5.98 10.59
N VAL A 269 2.84 6.84 9.64
CA VAL A 269 1.98 7.18 8.51
C VAL A 269 2.58 6.57 7.26
N THR A 270 1.92 5.58 6.69
CA THR A 270 2.32 4.94 5.42
C THR A 270 1.38 5.43 4.34
N MET A 271 1.82 6.39 3.54
CA MET A 271 1.10 6.86 2.36
C MET A 271 1.23 5.85 1.23
N ILE A 272 0.14 5.54 0.57
CA ILE A 272 0.11 4.63 -0.57
C ILE A 272 -0.04 5.47 -1.85
N GLN A 273 1.06 5.72 -2.51
CA GLN A 273 1.07 6.45 -3.78
C GLN A 273 0.56 5.55 -4.89
N GLN A 274 -0.61 5.87 -5.44
CA GLN A 274 -1.28 5.08 -6.47
C GLN A 274 -0.99 5.64 -7.86
N ARG A 275 -0.51 4.78 -8.76
CA ARG A 275 -0.22 5.11 -10.14
C ARG A 275 -1.00 4.23 -11.10
N SER A 276 -1.32 4.80 -12.23
CA SER A 276 -1.96 4.03 -13.31
C SER A 276 -1.02 3.00 -13.92
N GLU A 277 0.26 3.28 -13.97
CA GLU A 277 1.28 2.42 -14.55
C GLU A 277 2.48 2.25 -13.64
N LEU A 278 3.23 1.20 -13.89
CA LEU A 278 4.48 0.90 -13.24
C LEU A 278 5.47 2.05 -13.44
N ARG A 279 6.10 2.48 -12.37
CA ARG A 279 7.18 3.44 -12.44
C ARG A 279 8.49 2.73 -12.79
N TRP A 280 9.08 3.09 -13.91
CA TRP A 280 10.43 2.66 -14.24
C TRP A 280 11.45 3.43 -13.41
N THR A 281 12.32 2.71 -12.73
CA THR A 281 13.53 3.25 -12.10
C THR A 281 14.72 2.87 -12.96
N ALA A 282 15.59 3.84 -13.22
CA ALA A 282 16.81 3.65 -14.01
C ALA A 282 17.81 2.74 -13.28
#